data_0ff1073a68b9474dd7ccaf531e850b87
#
_entry.id   0ff1073a68b9474dd7ccaf531e850b87
#
_cell.length_a   1.000
_cell.length_b   1.000
_cell.length_c   1.000
_cell.angle_alpha   90.00
_cell.angle_beta   90.00
_cell.angle_gamma   90.00
#
_symmetry.space_group_name_H-M   'P 1'
#
loop_
_entity.id
_entity.type
_entity.pdbx_description
1 polymer ?
#
loop_
_entity_poly.entity_id
_entity_poly.type
_entity_poly.pdbx_seq_one_letter_code
_entity_poly.pdbx_strand_id
1 'polypeptide(L)'
;MHEDAEASNRVFKCAVSPAGDRIYVTNFSQHKLLTLGIDGTLISTFEHPELQSPCGGHVTPAGQVLVCGYDSHTVIQVDHEGKNKLAALVSKKEGLIQSVSVCYNTNTHQIIVGLNENNTIIVMDLQ
;
A
#
# COMPACT_ATOMS: atom_id res chain seq x y z
N MET A 1 -1.17 9.09 -23.86
CA MET A 1 -0.86 8.96 -22.43
C MET A 1 -1.47 10.10 -21.66
N HIS A 2 -2.04 9.78 -20.56
CA HIS A 2 -2.58 10.82 -19.70
C HIS A 2 -1.47 11.38 -18.82
N GLU A 3 -1.41 12.69 -18.72
CA GLU A 3 -0.40 13.32 -17.89
C GLU A 3 -1.06 14.24 -16.89
N ASP A 4 -0.60 14.15 -15.66
CA ASP A 4 -1.11 14.97 -14.58
C ASP A 4 0.04 15.80 -14.02
N ALA A 5 0.05 17.07 -14.32
CA ALA A 5 1.12 17.96 -13.88
C ALA A 5 1.15 18.09 -12.36
N GLU A 6 0.03 17.89 -11.70
CA GLU A 6 -0.03 17.99 -10.25
C GLU A 6 0.75 16.89 -9.57
N ALA A 7 0.91 15.76 -10.23
CA ALA A 7 1.62 14.64 -9.66
C ALA A 7 3.10 14.87 -9.56
N SER A 8 3.62 15.90 -10.21
CA SER A 8 5.05 16.12 -10.34
C SER A 8 5.77 16.23 -9.00
N ASN A 9 5.10 16.72 -7.98
CA ASN A 9 5.75 16.90 -6.67
C ASN A 9 5.44 15.76 -5.70
N ARG A 10 4.95 14.65 -6.21
CA ARG A 10 4.56 13.54 -5.34
C ARG A 10 5.07 12.23 -5.87
N VAL A 11 5.22 11.30 -4.93
CA VAL A 11 5.70 9.97 -5.26
C VAL A 11 4.51 9.07 -5.55
N PHE A 12 4.53 8.48 -6.73
CA PHE A 12 3.59 7.43 -7.10
C PHE A 12 4.34 6.11 -7.04
N LYS A 13 3.79 5.14 -6.38
CA LYS A 13 4.33 3.78 -6.34
C LYS A 13 3.29 2.85 -6.90
N CYS A 14 3.74 1.80 -7.55
CA CYS A 14 2.80 0.83 -8.09
C CYS A 14 3.24 -0.59 -7.78
N ALA A 15 2.27 -1.48 -7.76
CA ALA A 15 2.48 -2.90 -7.56
C ALA A 15 1.49 -3.63 -8.46
N VAL A 16 1.89 -4.81 -8.92
CA VAL A 16 1.06 -5.61 -9.83
C VAL A 16 0.62 -6.87 -9.10
N SER A 17 -0.63 -7.27 -9.32
CA SER A 17 -1.13 -8.50 -8.73
C SER A 17 -0.38 -9.70 -9.28
N PRO A 18 -0.30 -10.80 -8.51
CA PRO A 18 0.40 -12.01 -8.99
C PRO A 18 -0.15 -12.55 -10.31
N ALA A 19 -1.46 -12.40 -10.51
CA ALA A 19 -2.08 -12.85 -11.77
C ALA A 19 -1.81 -11.89 -12.93
N GLY A 20 -1.29 -10.69 -12.65
CA GLY A 20 -0.99 -9.72 -13.69
C GLY A 20 -2.19 -8.97 -14.22
N ASP A 21 -3.34 -9.08 -13.56
CA ASP A 21 -4.58 -8.49 -14.06
C ASP A 21 -4.94 -7.15 -13.43
N ARG A 22 -4.24 -6.76 -12.37
CA ARG A 22 -4.51 -5.51 -11.65
C ARG A 22 -3.21 -4.77 -11.39
N ILE A 23 -3.30 -3.45 -11.45
CA ILE A 23 -2.20 -2.56 -11.08
C ILE A 23 -2.71 -1.65 -9.97
N TYR A 24 -1.97 -1.56 -8.88
CA TYR A 24 -2.33 -0.73 -7.74
C TYR A 24 -1.34 0.42 -7.64
N VAL A 25 -1.86 1.64 -7.57
CA VAL A 25 -1.06 2.85 -7.58
C VAL A 25 -1.39 3.69 -6.37
N THR A 26 -0.36 4.05 -5.58
CA THR A 26 -0.57 4.96 -4.46
C THR A 26 -0.39 6.39 -4.91
N ASN A 27 -1.31 7.25 -4.52
CA ASN A 27 -1.22 8.68 -4.73
C ASN A 27 -0.99 9.35 -3.39
N PHE A 28 0.25 9.71 -3.13
CA PHE A 28 0.68 10.23 -1.83
C PHE A 28 -0.07 11.51 -1.45
N SER A 29 -0.15 12.46 -2.36
CA SER A 29 -0.69 13.77 -2.04
C SER A 29 -2.21 13.80 -1.91
N GLN A 30 -2.90 12.87 -2.56
CA GLN A 30 -4.36 12.83 -2.52
C GLN A 30 -4.90 11.74 -1.61
N HIS A 31 -4.00 11.00 -0.94
CA HIS A 31 -4.38 9.98 0.04
C HIS A 31 -5.25 8.89 -0.56
N LYS A 32 -4.87 8.42 -1.75
CA LYS A 32 -5.68 7.44 -2.49
C LYS A 32 -4.86 6.24 -2.91
N LEU A 33 -5.54 5.10 -2.97
CA LEU A 33 -5.04 3.92 -3.64
C LEU A 33 -5.90 3.69 -4.87
N LEU A 34 -5.29 3.73 -6.04
CA LEU A 34 -5.99 3.53 -7.30
C LEU A 34 -5.79 2.09 -7.75
N THR A 35 -6.86 1.46 -8.21
CA THR A 35 -6.78 0.14 -8.81
C THR A 35 -7.07 0.28 -10.28
N LEU A 36 -6.13 -0.17 -11.11
CA LEU A 36 -6.24 -0.09 -12.56
C LEU A 36 -6.28 -1.48 -13.16
N GLY A 37 -6.97 -1.61 -14.29
CA GLY A 37 -6.84 -2.78 -15.12
C GLY A 37 -5.49 -2.79 -15.82
N ILE A 38 -5.17 -3.93 -16.45
CA ILE A 38 -3.89 -4.06 -17.13
C ILE A 38 -3.76 -3.08 -18.29
N ASP A 39 -4.87 -2.60 -18.81
CA ASP A 39 -4.88 -1.61 -19.90
C ASP A 39 -4.81 -0.18 -19.38
N GLY A 40 -4.70 0.01 -18.07
CA GLY A 40 -4.64 1.33 -17.45
C GLY A 40 -5.99 1.92 -17.11
N THR A 41 -7.07 1.22 -17.37
CA THR A 41 -8.41 1.71 -17.05
C THR A 41 -8.61 1.75 -15.54
N LEU A 42 -9.11 2.85 -15.01
CA LEU A 42 -9.38 2.98 -13.58
C LEU A 42 -10.56 2.09 -13.20
N ILE A 43 -10.32 1.19 -12.26
CA ILE A 43 -11.35 0.27 -11.77
C ILE A 43 -11.96 0.78 -10.47
N SER A 44 -11.13 1.22 -9.52
CA SER A 44 -11.63 1.74 -8.26
C SER A 44 -10.63 2.68 -7.62
N THR A 45 -11.15 3.50 -6.71
CA THR A 45 -10.37 4.44 -5.92
C THR A 45 -10.70 4.15 -4.45
N PHE A 46 -9.67 3.94 -3.66
CA PHE A 46 -9.82 3.64 -2.24
C PHE A 46 -9.34 4.82 -1.42
N GLU A 47 -10.17 5.27 -0.49
CA GLU A 47 -9.84 6.31 0.49
C GLU A 47 -10.33 5.84 1.85
N HIS A 48 -9.52 6.08 2.87
CA HIS A 48 -9.87 5.67 4.22
C HIS A 48 -9.10 6.55 5.20
N PRO A 49 -9.73 6.94 6.33
CA PRO A 49 -9.03 7.79 7.31
C PRO A 49 -7.73 7.19 7.82
N GLU A 50 -7.63 5.86 7.83
CA GLU A 50 -6.41 5.19 8.27
C GLU A 50 -5.36 5.06 7.18
N LEU A 51 -5.60 5.61 6.00
CA LEU A 51 -4.62 5.60 4.92
C LEU A 51 -4.33 7.04 4.51
N GLN A 52 -3.35 7.65 5.16
CA GLN A 52 -2.94 9.01 4.86
C GLN A 52 -1.54 8.98 4.27
N SER A 53 -1.38 9.65 3.12
CA SER A 53 -0.11 9.71 2.41
C SER A 53 0.44 8.32 2.10
N PRO A 54 -0.30 7.52 1.32
CA PRO A 54 0.16 6.18 0.97
C PRO A 54 1.41 6.26 0.13
N CYS A 55 2.42 5.46 0.47
CA CYS A 55 3.72 5.60 -0.17
C CYS A 55 4.34 4.28 -0.62
N GLY A 56 3.87 3.15 -0.14
CA GLY A 56 4.40 1.87 -0.57
C GLY A 56 3.32 0.82 -0.52
N GLY A 57 3.47 -0.19 -1.35
CA GLY A 57 2.50 -1.26 -1.40
C GLY A 57 3.09 -2.55 -1.92
N HIS A 58 2.43 -3.64 -1.62
CA HIS A 58 2.84 -4.97 -2.05
C HIS A 58 1.60 -5.84 -2.14
N VAL A 59 1.53 -6.69 -3.14
CA VAL A 59 0.39 -7.59 -3.31
C VAL A 59 0.80 -8.98 -2.85
N THR A 60 0.02 -9.56 -1.94
CA THR A 60 0.29 -10.91 -1.45
C THR A 60 -0.07 -11.95 -2.51
N PRO A 61 0.42 -13.19 -2.35
CA PRO A 61 0.04 -14.26 -3.30
C PRO A 61 -1.46 -14.47 -3.39
N ALA A 62 -2.21 -14.17 -2.32
CA ALA A 62 -3.67 -14.30 -2.34
C ALA A 62 -4.35 -13.11 -3.03
N GLY A 63 -3.60 -12.13 -3.49
CA GLY A 63 -4.15 -10.99 -4.22
C GLY A 63 -4.55 -9.82 -3.35
N GLN A 64 -4.26 -9.83 -2.06
CA GLN A 64 -4.59 -8.73 -1.18
C GLN A 64 -3.49 -7.69 -1.20
N VAL A 65 -3.86 -6.42 -1.04
CA VAL A 65 -2.92 -5.32 -1.18
C VAL A 65 -2.52 -4.82 0.21
N LEU A 66 -1.22 -4.78 0.46
CA LEU A 66 -0.67 -4.20 1.68
C LEU A 66 -0.20 -2.78 1.35
N VAL A 67 -0.67 -1.80 2.09
CA VAL A 67 -0.38 -0.39 1.78
C VAL A 67 0.13 0.33 3.01
N CYS A 68 1.22 1.06 2.85
CA CYS A 68 1.78 1.89 3.91
C CYS A 68 1.12 3.27 3.90
N GLY A 69 0.67 3.74 5.06
CA GLY A 69 0.22 5.10 5.23
C GLY A 69 1.26 5.88 6.01
N TYR A 70 1.98 6.76 5.33
CA TYR A 70 3.10 7.48 5.92
C TYR A 70 2.64 8.38 7.07
N ASP A 71 1.64 9.23 6.81
CA ASP A 71 1.15 10.16 7.81
C ASP A 71 0.17 9.55 8.79
N SER A 72 -0.42 8.42 8.44
CA SER A 72 -1.32 7.73 9.37
C SER A 72 -0.60 6.69 10.23
N HIS A 73 0.68 6.45 9.98
CA HIS A 73 1.47 5.48 10.76
C HIS A 73 0.82 4.12 10.77
N THR A 74 0.44 3.64 9.60
CA THR A 74 -0.30 2.39 9.47
C THR A 74 0.22 1.56 8.31
N VAL A 75 -0.02 0.25 8.39
CA VAL A 75 -0.03 -0.61 7.23
C VAL A 75 -1.41 -1.25 7.21
N ILE A 76 -2.14 -1.03 6.14
CA ILE A 76 -3.47 -1.61 6.02
C ILE A 76 -3.51 -2.64 4.92
N GLN A 77 -4.47 -3.54 5.02
CA GLN A 77 -4.71 -4.58 4.04
C GLN A 77 -6.02 -4.28 3.33
N VAL A 78 -5.97 -4.26 2.01
CA VAL A 78 -7.12 -3.94 1.17
C VAL A 78 -7.41 -5.14 0.29
N ASP A 79 -8.67 -5.35 -0.04
CA ASP A 79 -9.05 -6.51 -0.84
C ASP A 79 -8.56 -6.39 -2.28
N HIS A 80 -8.63 -7.49 -3.00
CA HIS A 80 -8.13 -7.58 -4.37
C HIS A 80 -8.77 -6.53 -5.29
N GLU A 81 -10.01 -6.19 -5.03
CA GLU A 81 -10.72 -5.22 -5.87
C GLU A 81 -10.35 -3.79 -5.56
N GLY A 82 -9.61 -3.56 -4.47
CA GLY A 82 -9.20 -2.21 -4.11
C GLY A 82 -10.33 -1.37 -3.54
N LYS A 83 -11.32 -2.01 -2.94
CA LYS A 83 -12.52 -1.31 -2.47
C LYS A 83 -12.69 -1.31 -0.97
N ASN A 84 -12.26 -2.38 -0.30
CA ASN A 84 -12.56 -2.55 1.12
C ASN A 84 -11.31 -2.78 1.93
N LYS A 85 -11.23 -2.09 3.07
CA LYS A 85 -10.21 -2.35 4.05
C LYS A 85 -10.53 -3.67 4.75
N LEU A 86 -9.56 -4.58 4.76
CA LEU A 86 -9.71 -5.87 5.44
C LEU A 86 -9.17 -5.81 6.85
N ALA A 87 -8.07 -5.11 7.07
CA ALA A 87 -7.44 -5.04 8.39
C ALA A 87 -6.47 -3.88 8.45
N ALA A 88 -6.22 -3.40 9.66
CA ALA A 88 -5.07 -2.57 9.98
C ALA A 88 -4.05 -3.52 10.60
N LEU A 89 -3.00 -3.85 9.86
CA LEU A 89 -2.07 -4.89 10.26
C LEU A 89 -1.07 -4.41 11.30
N VAL A 90 -0.59 -3.18 11.12
CA VAL A 90 0.40 -2.58 12.01
C VAL A 90 -0.02 -1.14 12.21
N SER A 91 0.17 -0.64 13.41
CA SER A 91 -0.20 0.72 13.75
C SER A 91 0.82 1.33 14.70
N LYS A 92 0.55 2.55 15.11
CA LYS A 92 1.42 3.25 16.04
C LYS A 92 1.59 2.50 17.35
N LYS A 93 0.60 1.70 17.73
CA LYS A 93 0.68 0.90 18.95
C LYS A 93 1.83 -0.10 18.91
N GLU A 94 2.13 -0.64 17.73
CA GLU A 94 3.22 -1.59 17.56
C GLU A 94 4.56 -0.89 17.31
N GLY A 95 4.60 0.41 17.45
CA GLY A 95 5.83 1.17 17.23
C GLY A 95 6.00 1.66 15.82
N LEU A 96 4.97 1.55 14.99
CA LEU A 96 5.06 1.99 13.61
C LEU A 96 4.97 3.50 13.53
N ILE A 97 5.99 4.12 12.93
CA ILE A 97 6.01 5.55 12.68
C ILE A 97 6.48 5.76 11.26
N GLN A 98 5.66 6.42 10.45
CA GLN A 98 6.01 6.80 9.08
C GLN A 98 6.54 5.64 8.26
N SER A 99 5.69 4.64 8.07
CA SER A 99 6.05 3.49 7.22
C SER A 99 6.21 3.94 5.78
N VAL A 100 7.25 3.44 5.12
CA VAL A 100 7.55 3.82 3.73
C VAL A 100 7.58 2.63 2.78
N SER A 101 7.72 1.42 3.30
CA SER A 101 7.76 0.25 2.44
C SER A 101 7.23 -0.96 3.21
N VAL A 102 6.66 -1.89 2.47
CA VAL A 102 6.17 -3.13 3.03
C VAL A 102 6.37 -4.22 1.99
N CYS A 103 6.73 -5.41 2.46
CA CYS A 103 6.75 -6.58 1.61
C CYS A 103 6.28 -7.79 2.41
N TYR A 104 5.95 -8.85 1.67
CA TYR A 104 5.46 -10.08 2.25
C TYR A 104 6.43 -11.21 1.92
N ASN A 105 6.84 -11.95 2.95
CA ASN A 105 7.70 -13.11 2.77
C ASN A 105 6.82 -14.35 2.64
N THR A 106 6.79 -14.92 1.44
CA THR A 106 5.96 -16.07 1.13
C THR A 106 6.33 -17.30 1.95
N ASN A 107 7.63 -17.45 2.25
CA ASN A 107 8.10 -18.64 2.96
C ASN A 107 7.75 -18.63 4.43
N THR A 108 7.72 -17.47 5.05
CA THR A 108 7.48 -17.34 6.49
C THR A 108 6.11 -16.81 6.82
N HIS A 109 5.34 -16.35 5.83
CA HIS A 109 4.04 -15.70 6.03
C HIS A 109 4.16 -14.47 6.93
N GLN A 110 5.21 -13.70 6.72
CA GLN A 110 5.46 -12.51 7.52
C GLN A 110 5.48 -11.28 6.65
N ILE A 111 5.09 -10.15 7.22
CA ILE A 111 5.30 -8.86 6.56
C ILE A 111 6.52 -8.19 7.17
N ILE A 112 7.23 -7.46 6.35
CA ILE A 112 8.39 -6.68 6.76
C ILE A 112 8.09 -5.22 6.39
N VAL A 113 8.17 -4.33 7.38
CA VAL A 113 7.84 -2.92 7.18
C VAL A 113 9.07 -2.06 7.45
N GLY A 114 9.42 -1.23 6.48
CA GLY A 114 10.51 -0.28 6.63
C GLY A 114 9.99 1.07 7.08
N LEU A 115 10.71 1.73 7.97
CA LEU A 115 10.33 3.01 8.54
C LEU A 115 11.21 4.11 8.00
N ASN A 116 10.65 5.33 7.97
CA ASN A 116 11.39 6.51 7.54
C ASN A 116 12.37 6.95 8.64
N GLU A 117 13.57 7.31 8.22
CA GLU A 117 14.59 7.92 9.10
C GLU A 117 14.93 7.06 10.32
N ASN A 118 14.76 5.77 10.19
CA ASN A 118 14.99 4.86 11.31
C ASN A 118 15.63 3.60 10.77
N ASN A 119 16.61 3.08 11.49
CA ASN A 119 17.26 1.84 11.09
C ASN A 119 16.47 0.62 11.53
N THR A 120 15.28 0.82 12.06
CA THR A 120 14.43 -0.24 12.57
C THR A 120 13.46 -0.70 11.50
N ILE A 121 13.27 -2.00 11.41
CA ILE A 121 12.19 -2.58 10.61
C ILE A 121 11.26 -3.32 11.56
N ILE A 122 10.03 -3.49 11.12
CA ILE A 122 9.06 -4.28 11.88
C ILE A 122 8.78 -5.55 11.08
N VAL A 123 8.85 -6.68 11.76
CA VAL A 123 8.53 -7.98 11.18
C VAL A 123 7.42 -8.59 12.00
N MET A 124 6.34 -9.01 11.35
CA MET A 124 5.26 -9.64 12.08
C MET A 124 4.54 -10.66 11.21
N ASP A 125 3.87 -11.57 11.87
CA ASP A 125 3.13 -12.62 11.18
C ASP A 125 1.86 -12.04 10.56
N LEU A 126 1.56 -12.48 9.35
CA LEU A 126 0.31 -12.15 8.69
C LEU A 126 -0.63 -13.35 8.86
N GLN A 127 -1.76 -13.09 9.48
CA GLN A 127 -2.74 -14.14 9.74
C GLN A 127 -3.62 -14.42 8.53
#